data_36f15b64a9e433be5f317cc9be4c4a36
#
_entry.id   36f15b64a9e433be5f317cc9be4c4a36
#
_cell.length_a   1.000
_cell.length_b   1.000
_cell.length_c   1.000
_cell.angle_alpha   90.00
_cell.angle_beta   90.00
_cell.angle_gamma   90.00
#
_symmetry.space_group_name_H-M   'P 1'
#
loop_
_entity.id
_entity.type
_entity.pdbx_description
1 polymer ?
#
loop_
_entity_poly.entity_id
_entity_poly.type
_entity_poly.pdbx_seq_one_letter_code
_entity_poly.pdbx_strand_id
1 'polypeptide(L)'
;MKINFPEKEGFYALEMPQVYSAYELYINDKLYLKVGDIHNYKAQIQNRGAFFSASGETYITIAVKDASGIKAGITSPPTLGVPYAINIARILKVLISNFFMTMIFFGAIFSLFLALSSKSNYSYMFFFMCLTYAAYLNHP
;
A
#
# COMPACT_ATOMS: atom_id res chain seq x y z
N MET A 1 -13.56 5.03 15.84
CA MET A 1 -14.12 3.67 15.65
C MET A 1 -13.98 2.88 16.94
N LYS A 2 -15.05 2.24 17.41
CA LYS A 2 -15.03 1.40 18.61
C LYS A 2 -14.86 -0.07 18.19
N ILE A 3 -13.92 -0.79 18.79
CA ILE A 3 -13.66 -2.20 18.52
C ILE A 3 -13.62 -2.95 19.84
N ASN A 4 -14.29 -4.11 19.88
CA ASN A 4 -14.23 -5.02 21.01
C ASN A 4 -13.18 -6.09 20.73
N PHE A 5 -12.06 -6.05 21.43
CA PHE A 5 -11.06 -7.09 21.42
C PHE A 5 -11.37 -8.16 22.48
N PRO A 6 -10.76 -9.36 22.38
CA PRO A 6 -10.81 -10.35 23.44
C PRO A 6 -10.34 -9.75 24.78
N GLU A 7 -10.87 -10.26 25.89
CA GLU A 7 -10.49 -9.78 27.24
C GLU A 7 -9.00 -10.01 27.54
N LYS A 8 -8.42 -11.06 26.94
CA LYS A 8 -6.98 -11.30 27.05
C LYS A 8 -6.22 -10.31 26.18
N GLU A 9 -5.27 -9.63 26.77
CA GLU A 9 -4.41 -8.69 26.05
C GLU A 9 -3.74 -9.36 24.85
N GLY A 10 -3.93 -8.80 23.69
CA GLY A 10 -3.37 -9.25 22.42
C GLY A 10 -2.57 -8.15 21.74
N PHE A 11 -1.61 -8.55 20.91
CA PHE A 11 -0.79 -7.63 20.11
C PHE A 11 -1.37 -7.54 18.70
N TYR A 12 -1.69 -6.33 18.26
CA TYR A 12 -2.36 -6.05 17.00
C TYR A 12 -1.58 -5.06 16.15
N ALA A 13 -1.83 -5.10 14.86
CA ALA A 13 -1.31 -4.14 13.90
C ALA A 13 -2.46 -3.49 13.14
N LEU A 14 -2.41 -2.18 13.01
CA LEU A 14 -3.26 -1.39 12.14
C LEU A 14 -2.42 -0.90 10.96
N GLU A 15 -2.71 -1.37 9.77
CA GLU A 15 -2.09 -0.89 8.54
C GLU A 15 -2.93 0.23 7.95
N MET A 16 -2.32 1.40 7.82
CA MET A 16 -2.95 2.54 7.17
C MET A 16 -2.74 2.43 5.66
N PRO A 17 -3.78 2.69 4.86
CA PRO A 17 -3.62 2.82 3.42
C PRO A 17 -2.77 4.04 3.08
N GLN A 18 -2.51 4.24 1.82
CA GLN A 18 -1.88 5.47 1.36
C GLN A 18 -2.80 6.67 1.64
N VAL A 19 -2.29 7.60 2.44
CA VAL A 19 -2.99 8.83 2.81
C VAL A 19 -2.21 10.00 2.21
N TYR A 20 -2.89 10.79 1.38
CA TYR A 20 -2.30 11.97 0.70
C TYR A 20 -2.37 13.26 1.51
N SER A 21 -2.62 13.13 2.81
CA SER A 21 -2.85 14.25 3.74
C SER A 21 -2.02 14.07 5.00
N ALA A 22 -1.98 15.08 5.86
CA ALA A 22 -1.45 14.91 7.20
C ALA A 22 -2.48 14.18 8.07
N TYR A 23 -2.03 13.20 8.87
CA TYR A 23 -2.92 12.49 9.78
C TYR A 23 -2.24 12.10 11.10
N GLU A 24 -3.07 11.96 12.11
CA GLU A 24 -2.69 11.46 13.43
C GLU A 24 -3.61 10.30 13.83
N LEU A 25 -3.01 9.23 14.32
CA LEU A 25 -3.70 8.03 14.80
C LEU A 25 -3.65 7.98 16.31
N TYR A 26 -4.80 7.92 16.94
CA TYR A 26 -4.98 7.78 18.37
C TYR A 26 -5.62 6.44 18.70
N ILE A 27 -5.14 5.80 19.76
CA ILE A 27 -5.70 4.59 20.34
C ILE A 27 -5.96 4.87 21.81
N ASN A 28 -7.23 4.80 22.24
CA ASN A 28 -7.68 5.20 23.58
C ASN A 28 -7.11 6.58 23.98
N ASP A 29 -7.29 7.57 23.10
CA ASP A 29 -6.83 8.97 23.24
C ASP A 29 -5.30 9.16 23.32
N LYS A 30 -4.52 8.09 23.22
CA LYS A 30 -3.07 8.16 23.15
C LYS A 30 -2.60 8.24 21.70
N LEU A 31 -1.73 9.21 21.39
CA LEU A 31 -1.13 9.36 20.08
C LEU A 31 -0.15 8.19 19.80
N TYR A 32 -0.41 7.42 18.75
CA TYR A 32 0.43 6.30 18.32
C TYR A 32 1.24 6.59 17.07
N LEU A 33 0.66 7.35 16.14
CA LEU A 33 1.31 7.64 14.88
C LEU A 33 0.95 9.06 14.44
N LYS A 34 1.97 9.80 14.01
CA LYS A 34 1.84 11.11 13.37
C LYS A 34 2.54 11.08 12.02
N VAL A 35 1.83 11.45 10.96
CA VAL A 35 2.36 11.56 9.60
C VAL A 35 2.03 12.93 9.06
N GLY A 36 3.06 13.69 8.73
CA GLY A 36 2.92 15.11 8.44
C GLY A 36 2.64 15.96 9.68
N ASP A 37 2.13 17.16 9.48
CA ASP A 37 1.72 18.06 10.53
C ASP A 37 0.29 18.57 10.27
N ILE A 38 -0.60 18.30 11.23
CA ILE A 38 -1.99 18.75 11.17
C ILE A 38 -2.10 20.24 11.51
N HIS A 39 -1.29 20.73 12.44
CA HIS A 39 -1.38 22.12 12.92
C HIS A 39 -0.78 23.08 11.90
N ASN A 40 0.48 22.85 11.50
CA ASN A 40 1.15 23.57 10.42
C ASN A 40 1.13 22.69 9.18
N TYR A 41 0.00 22.64 8.48
CA TYR A 41 -0.27 21.66 7.42
C TYR A 41 0.97 21.36 6.55
N LYS A 42 1.49 20.15 6.71
CA LYS A 42 2.56 19.58 5.90
C LYS A 42 2.16 18.15 5.55
N ALA A 43 1.68 17.94 4.33
CA ALA A 43 1.35 16.61 3.85
C ALA A 43 2.62 15.75 3.72
N GLN A 44 2.53 14.51 4.13
CA GLN A 44 3.57 13.53 3.93
C GLN A 44 2.92 12.23 3.44
N ILE A 45 3.23 11.85 2.20
CA ILE A 45 2.69 10.63 1.61
C ILE A 45 3.48 9.46 2.17
N GLN A 46 2.91 8.76 3.14
CA GLN A 46 3.52 7.57 3.72
C GLN A 46 2.46 6.52 4.03
N ASN A 47 2.81 5.28 3.71
CA ASN A 47 2.07 4.10 4.14
C ASN A 47 2.73 3.57 5.42
N ARG A 48 2.14 3.85 6.57
CA ARG A 48 2.66 3.42 7.87
C ARG A 48 1.60 2.65 8.64
N GLY A 49 2.04 1.60 9.33
CA GLY A 49 1.23 0.86 10.28
C GLY A 49 1.59 1.23 11.73
N ALA A 50 0.65 1.04 12.63
CA ALA A 50 0.86 1.15 14.06
C ALA A 50 0.72 -0.24 14.69
N PHE A 51 1.62 -0.54 15.66
CA PHE A 51 1.53 -1.74 16.46
C PHE A 51 1.11 -1.36 17.88
N PHE A 52 0.15 -2.08 18.44
CA PHE A 52 -0.38 -1.78 19.76
C PHE A 52 -0.91 -3.02 20.47
N SER A 53 -0.91 -2.97 21.80
CA SER A 53 -1.61 -3.96 22.62
C SER A 53 -3.03 -3.47 22.90
N ALA A 54 -3.99 -4.37 22.83
CA ALA A 54 -5.39 -4.08 23.14
C ALA A 54 -6.06 -5.25 23.82
N SER A 55 -7.05 -4.94 24.68
CA SER A 55 -7.98 -5.87 25.30
C SER A 55 -9.30 -5.15 25.58
N GLY A 56 -10.40 -5.87 25.48
CA GLY A 56 -11.72 -5.31 25.72
C GLY A 56 -12.09 -4.19 24.75
N GLU A 57 -12.76 -3.16 25.24
CA GLU A 57 -13.20 -2.03 24.42
C GLU A 57 -12.03 -1.09 24.10
N THR A 58 -11.76 -0.88 22.83
CA THR A 58 -10.68 0.01 22.36
C THR A 58 -11.22 0.99 21.33
N TYR A 59 -10.88 2.26 21.49
CA TYR A 59 -11.26 3.33 20.58
C TYR A 59 -10.09 3.70 19.67
N ILE A 60 -10.32 3.62 18.37
CA ILE A 60 -9.36 4.04 17.36
C ILE A 60 -9.89 5.31 16.68
N THR A 61 -9.16 6.41 16.79
CA THR A 61 -9.49 7.70 16.21
C THR A 61 -8.41 8.11 15.22
N ILE A 62 -8.81 8.48 14.02
CA ILE A 62 -7.90 8.97 12.96
C ILE A 62 -8.30 10.41 12.66
N ALA A 63 -7.45 11.35 13.01
CA ALA A 63 -7.60 12.75 12.66
C ALA A 63 -6.86 13.01 11.34
N VAL A 64 -7.56 13.48 10.33
CA VAL A 64 -7.00 13.77 9.00
C VAL A 64 -7.24 15.23 8.69
N LYS A 65 -6.21 15.93 8.21
CA LYS A 65 -6.32 17.29 7.70
C LYS A 65 -5.81 17.34 6.27
N ASP A 66 -6.65 17.82 5.39
CA ASP A 66 -6.28 18.15 4.03
C ASP A 66 -6.42 19.63 3.75
N ALA A 67 -5.46 20.20 3.05
CA ALA A 67 -5.51 21.57 2.57
C ALA A 67 -5.17 21.65 1.06
N SER A 68 -4.99 20.51 0.40
CA SER A 68 -4.59 20.47 -1.02
C SER A 68 -5.78 20.56 -2.00
N GLY A 69 -6.97 20.17 -1.58
CA GLY A 69 -8.19 20.20 -2.38
C GLY A 69 -8.25 19.25 -3.58
N ILE A 70 -7.21 18.46 -3.85
CA ILE A 70 -7.11 17.68 -5.09
C ILE A 70 -7.33 16.18 -4.87
N LYS A 71 -6.75 15.60 -3.83
CA LYS A 71 -6.97 14.19 -3.42
C LYS A 71 -6.81 14.12 -1.91
N ALA A 72 -7.91 14.26 -1.21
CA ALA A 72 -7.93 14.33 0.23
C ALA A 72 -8.29 13.00 0.87
N GLY A 73 -7.71 12.77 2.06
CA GLY A 73 -8.20 11.78 2.98
C GLY A 73 -7.64 10.38 2.78
N ILE A 74 -8.39 9.43 3.34
CA ILE A 74 -8.07 8.01 3.37
C ILE A 74 -8.64 7.36 2.11
N THR A 75 -7.79 6.80 1.25
CA THR A 75 -8.18 6.25 -0.06
C THR A 75 -8.90 4.89 0.04
N SER A 76 -8.66 4.15 1.12
CA SER A 76 -9.27 2.85 1.38
C SER A 76 -9.32 2.60 2.89
N PRO A 77 -10.18 1.70 3.38
CA PRO A 77 -10.28 1.43 4.81
C PRO A 77 -8.95 0.89 5.38
N PRO A 78 -8.58 1.29 6.61
CA PRO A 78 -7.44 0.71 7.32
C PRO A 78 -7.65 -0.78 7.56
N THR A 79 -6.57 -1.55 7.52
CA THR A 79 -6.62 -2.99 7.79
C THR A 79 -6.12 -3.27 9.19
N LEU A 80 -6.97 -3.90 10.00
CA LEU A 80 -6.64 -4.34 11.36
C LEU A 80 -6.42 -5.85 11.37
N GLY A 81 -5.38 -6.31 12.05
CA GLY A 81 -5.13 -7.73 12.18
C GLY A 81 -3.96 -8.05 13.10
N VAL A 82 -3.64 -9.34 13.20
CA VAL A 82 -2.45 -9.79 13.90
C VAL A 82 -1.22 -9.42 13.06
N PRO A 83 -0.12 -8.91 13.66
CA PRO A 83 1.07 -8.45 12.93
C PRO A 83 1.61 -9.46 11.92
N TYR A 84 1.62 -10.74 12.30
CA TYR A 84 2.05 -11.83 11.43
C TYR A 84 1.20 -11.96 10.16
N ALA A 85 -0.13 -11.90 10.29
CA ALA A 85 -1.04 -12.01 9.14
C ALA A 85 -0.89 -10.82 8.18
N ILE A 86 -0.77 -9.61 8.72
CA ILE A 86 -0.56 -8.40 7.92
C ILE A 86 0.77 -8.45 7.18
N ASN A 87 1.85 -8.89 7.85
CA ASN A 87 3.15 -9.03 7.20
C ASN A 87 3.15 -10.08 6.09
N ILE A 88 2.54 -11.24 6.31
CA ILE A 88 2.41 -12.26 5.26
C ILE A 88 1.62 -11.72 4.07
N ALA A 89 0.47 -11.08 4.30
CA ALA A 89 -0.33 -10.52 3.22
C ALA A 89 0.46 -9.49 2.40
N ARG A 90 1.27 -8.65 3.06
CA ARG A 90 2.16 -7.68 2.41
C ARG A 90 3.25 -8.38 1.58
N ILE A 91 3.93 -9.36 2.16
CA ILE A 91 4.97 -10.13 1.47
C ILE A 91 4.39 -10.84 0.26
N LEU A 92 3.25 -11.51 0.40
CA LEU A 92 2.57 -12.19 -0.71
C LEU A 92 2.21 -11.22 -1.84
N LYS A 93 1.67 -10.05 -1.50
CA LYS A 93 1.34 -9.02 -2.50
C LYS A 93 2.59 -8.59 -3.29
N VAL A 94 3.70 -8.35 -2.60
CA VAL A 94 4.97 -7.98 -3.23
C VAL A 94 5.53 -9.12 -4.09
N LEU A 95 5.51 -10.35 -3.59
CA LEU A 95 5.98 -11.53 -4.33
C LEU A 95 5.18 -11.76 -5.61
N ILE A 96 3.85 -11.69 -5.51
CA ILE A 96 2.95 -11.85 -6.67
C ILE A 96 3.22 -10.76 -7.71
N SER A 97 3.31 -9.50 -7.26
CA SER A 97 3.61 -8.38 -8.16
C SER A 97 4.95 -8.55 -8.87
N ASN A 98 6.00 -8.91 -8.12
CA ASN A 98 7.33 -9.15 -8.69
C ASN A 98 7.36 -10.34 -9.64
N PHE A 99 6.60 -11.40 -9.34
CA PHE A 99 6.49 -12.56 -10.21
C PHE A 99 5.90 -12.18 -11.57
N PHE A 100 4.79 -11.44 -11.59
CA PHE A 100 4.19 -10.96 -12.84
C PHE A 100 5.12 -10.03 -13.62
N MET A 101 5.80 -9.09 -12.94
CA MET A 101 6.78 -8.20 -13.57
C MET A 101 7.92 -8.98 -14.22
N THR A 102 8.41 -10.00 -13.55
CA THR A 102 9.47 -10.88 -14.06
C THR A 102 9.00 -11.64 -15.30
N MET A 103 7.79 -12.20 -15.30
CA MET A 103 7.22 -12.88 -16.46
C MET A 103 7.08 -11.95 -17.67
N ILE A 104 6.60 -10.71 -17.46
CA ILE A 104 6.47 -9.70 -18.53
C ILE A 104 7.85 -9.37 -19.09
N PHE A 105 8.86 -9.20 -18.24
CA PHE A 105 10.22 -8.90 -18.65
C PHE A 105 10.84 -10.02 -19.52
N PHE A 106 10.71 -11.28 -19.09
CA PHE A 106 11.15 -12.42 -19.90
C PHE A 106 10.37 -12.55 -21.23
N GLY A 107 9.05 -12.31 -21.21
CA GLY A 107 8.24 -12.27 -22.42
C GLY A 107 8.71 -11.19 -23.41
N ALA A 108 9.07 -10.00 -22.89
CA ALA A 108 9.63 -8.93 -23.73
C ALA A 108 10.97 -9.33 -24.36
N ILE A 109 11.91 -9.88 -23.58
CA ILE A 109 13.21 -10.33 -24.10
C ILE A 109 13.01 -11.42 -25.16
N PHE A 110 12.16 -12.40 -24.89
CA PHE A 110 11.88 -13.48 -25.83
C PHE A 110 11.26 -12.97 -27.14
N SER A 111 10.31 -12.04 -27.06
CA SER A 111 9.68 -11.45 -28.25
C SER A 111 10.67 -10.61 -29.05
N LEU A 112 11.59 -9.90 -28.38
CA LEU A 112 12.68 -9.17 -29.06
C LEU A 112 13.60 -10.13 -29.82
N PHE A 113 13.98 -11.24 -29.19
CA PHE A 113 14.80 -12.27 -29.83
C PHE A 113 14.12 -12.83 -31.07
N LEU A 114 12.83 -13.15 -30.98
CA LEU A 114 12.03 -13.61 -32.15
C LEU A 114 11.94 -12.53 -33.23
N ALA A 115 11.76 -11.27 -32.86
CA ALA A 115 11.70 -10.16 -33.80
C ALA A 115 12.98 -10.01 -34.60
N LEU A 116 14.13 -10.10 -33.94
CA LEU A 116 15.44 -10.03 -34.56
C LEU A 116 15.75 -11.26 -35.44
N SER A 117 15.29 -12.43 -35.01
CA SER A 117 15.54 -13.70 -35.73
C SER A 117 14.63 -13.87 -36.95
N SER A 118 13.33 -13.57 -36.83
CA SER A 118 12.32 -13.84 -37.89
C SER A 118 11.96 -12.58 -38.70
N LYS A 119 12.47 -11.38 -38.34
CA LYS A 119 12.10 -10.08 -38.90
C LYS A 119 10.59 -9.83 -38.94
N SER A 120 9.86 -10.42 -37.99
CA SER A 120 8.40 -10.34 -37.92
C SER A 120 7.94 -9.06 -37.24
N ASN A 121 7.12 -8.26 -37.91
CA ASN A 121 6.53 -7.04 -37.36
C ASN A 121 5.65 -7.32 -36.14
N TYR A 122 4.99 -8.48 -36.07
CA TYR A 122 4.13 -8.85 -34.94
C TYR A 122 4.95 -9.02 -33.62
N SER A 123 6.16 -9.56 -33.72
CA SER A 123 7.03 -9.73 -32.56
C SER A 123 7.50 -8.39 -32.00
N TYR A 124 7.76 -7.39 -32.85
CA TYR A 124 8.06 -6.02 -32.41
C TYR A 124 6.85 -5.37 -31.71
N MET A 125 5.65 -5.54 -32.26
CA MET A 125 4.44 -5.00 -31.60
C MET A 125 4.21 -5.62 -30.23
N PHE A 126 4.41 -6.93 -30.09
CA PHE A 126 4.30 -7.60 -28.79
C PHE A 126 5.36 -7.12 -27.78
N PHE A 127 6.59 -6.91 -28.21
CA PHE A 127 7.65 -6.33 -27.40
C PHE A 127 7.27 -4.95 -26.85
N PHE A 128 6.79 -4.05 -27.72
CA PHE A 128 6.35 -2.71 -27.29
C PHE A 128 5.13 -2.78 -26.36
N MET A 129 4.21 -3.69 -26.58
CA MET A 129 3.07 -3.90 -25.69
C MET A 129 3.52 -4.36 -24.28
N CYS A 130 4.49 -5.28 -24.19
CA CYS A 130 5.07 -5.68 -22.90
C CYS A 130 5.74 -4.51 -22.18
N LEU A 131 6.49 -3.66 -22.91
CA LEU A 131 7.13 -2.48 -22.33
C LEU A 131 6.12 -1.46 -21.82
N THR A 132 5.07 -1.17 -22.57
CA THR A 132 4.02 -0.22 -22.14
C THR A 132 3.28 -0.72 -20.92
N TYR A 133 3.00 -2.04 -20.87
CA TYR A 133 2.36 -2.65 -19.72
C TYR A 133 3.26 -2.66 -18.47
N ALA A 134 4.55 -2.94 -18.64
CA ALA A 134 5.51 -2.85 -17.54
C ALA A 134 5.63 -1.41 -17.00
N ALA A 135 5.64 -0.40 -17.88
CA ALA A 135 5.62 1.01 -17.49
C ALA A 135 4.34 1.39 -16.73
N TYR A 136 3.19 0.89 -17.18
CA TYR A 136 1.90 1.12 -16.50
C TYR A 136 1.88 0.52 -15.09
N LEU A 137 2.37 -0.70 -14.90
CA LEU A 137 2.44 -1.35 -13.59
C LEU A 137 3.42 -0.67 -12.62
N ASN A 138 4.42 0.03 -13.14
CA ASN A 138 5.42 0.75 -12.33
C ASN A 138 5.01 2.20 -12.00
N HIS A 139 3.86 2.65 -12.50
CA HIS A 139 3.35 3.98 -12.19
C HIS A 139 2.68 3.95 -10.80
N PRO A 140 3.13 4.78 -9.81
CA PRO A 140 2.61 4.81 -8.45
C PRO A 140 1.18 5.32 -8.35
#